data_ac6209e02f4fc953cc798d542b578f24
#
_entry.id   ac6209e02f4fc953cc798d542b578f24
#
_cell.length_a   1.000
_cell.length_b   1.000
_cell.length_c   1.000
_cell.angle_alpha   90.00
_cell.angle_beta   90.00
_cell.angle_gamma   90.00
#
_symmetry.space_group_name_H-M   'P 1'
#
loop_
_entity.id
_entity.type
_entity.pdbx_description
1 polymer ?
#
loop_
_entity_poly.entity_id
_entity_poly.type
_entity_poly.pdbx_seq_one_letter_code
_entity_poly.pdbx_strand_id
1 'polypeptide(L)'
;MHHTSFTSILVALKKANLAGSPVLRAACAKSANSWIPYGYAAWVIEGRFPEGEASISKDRRVATYYCQFCLKLNANDSDIWMIHHNVPTQLR
;
A
#
# COMPACT_ATOMS: atom_id res chain seq x y z
N MET A 1 -17.35 -9.82 4.13
CA MET A 1 -17.80 -8.84 3.42
C MET A 1 -17.30 -7.49 3.79
N HIS A 2 -16.81 -7.33 4.92
CA HIS A 2 -16.43 -6.02 5.35
C HIS A 2 -15.12 -5.54 4.79
N HIS A 3 -14.30 -6.44 4.27
CA HIS A 3 -13.03 -6.02 3.67
C HIS A 3 -13.24 -5.20 2.40
N THR A 4 -14.39 -5.32 1.75
CA THR A 4 -14.65 -4.48 0.59
C THR A 4 -15.00 -3.06 0.99
N SER A 5 -15.37 -2.84 2.24
CA SER A 5 -15.76 -1.52 2.70
C SER A 5 -14.62 -0.52 2.66
N PHE A 6 -13.39 -0.98 2.96
CA PHE A 6 -12.26 -0.06 2.93
C PHE A 6 -12.02 0.49 1.53
N THR A 7 -12.03 -0.39 0.52
CA THR A 7 -11.88 0.05 -0.88
C THR A 7 -13.00 1.00 -1.28
N SER A 8 -14.24 0.67 -0.90
CA SER A 8 -15.39 1.53 -1.20
C SER A 8 -15.25 2.90 -0.56
N ILE A 9 -14.76 2.96 0.68
CA ILE A 9 -14.55 4.21 1.37
C ILE A 9 -13.49 5.04 0.65
N LEU A 10 -12.39 4.43 0.23
CA LEU A 10 -11.33 5.14 -0.47
C LEU A 10 -11.84 5.70 -1.80
N VAL A 11 -12.62 4.93 -2.53
CA VAL A 11 -13.19 5.39 -3.80
C VAL A 11 -14.12 6.58 -3.56
N ALA A 12 -14.97 6.48 -2.54
CA ALA A 12 -15.88 7.56 -2.20
C ALA A 12 -15.12 8.84 -1.79
N LEU A 13 -14.08 8.68 -0.98
CA LEU A 13 -13.26 9.82 -0.55
C LEU A 13 -12.55 10.46 -1.73
N LYS A 14 -12.08 9.67 -2.67
CA LYS A 14 -11.43 10.19 -3.87
C LYS A 14 -12.41 11.00 -4.70
N LYS A 15 -13.63 10.48 -4.89
CA LYS A 15 -14.67 11.19 -5.62
C LYS A 15 -15.05 12.50 -4.93
N ALA A 16 -15.05 12.51 -3.62
CA ALA A 16 -15.37 13.69 -2.83
C ALA A 16 -14.17 14.64 -2.69
N ASN A 17 -13.05 14.27 -3.29
CA ASN A 17 -11.83 15.07 -3.23
C ASN A 17 -11.23 15.19 -1.84
N LEU A 18 -11.53 14.20 -0.98
CA LEU A 18 -11.03 14.18 0.40
C LEU A 18 -9.85 13.23 0.58
N ALA A 19 -9.61 12.37 -0.41
CA ALA A 19 -8.57 11.35 -0.30
C ALA A 19 -7.16 11.95 -0.27
N GLY A 20 -6.99 13.19 -0.73
CA GLY A 20 -5.70 13.87 -0.68
C GLY A 20 -5.40 14.54 0.65
N SER A 21 -6.30 14.42 1.64
CA SER A 21 -6.09 15.04 2.94
C SER A 21 -4.79 14.55 3.58
N PRO A 22 -3.92 15.45 4.05
CA PRO A 22 -2.69 15.02 4.75
C PRO A 22 -2.97 14.16 5.98
N VAL A 23 -4.09 14.40 6.66
CA VAL A 23 -4.46 13.62 7.85
C VAL A 23 -4.78 12.19 7.46
N LEU A 24 -5.59 12.00 6.42
CA LEU A 24 -5.92 10.66 5.95
C LEU A 24 -4.68 9.95 5.43
N ARG A 25 -3.86 10.64 4.67
CA ARG A 25 -2.62 10.08 4.13
C ARG A 25 -1.71 9.59 5.26
N ALA A 26 -1.52 10.41 6.29
CA ALA A 26 -0.69 10.04 7.42
C ALA A 26 -1.26 8.86 8.19
N ALA A 27 -2.57 8.83 8.38
CA ALA A 27 -3.23 7.74 9.09
C ALA A 27 -3.06 6.42 8.34
N CYS A 28 -3.22 6.44 7.02
CA CYS A 28 -3.03 5.24 6.20
C CYS A 28 -1.58 4.78 6.24
N ALA A 29 -0.63 5.71 6.18
CA ALA A 29 0.79 5.38 6.18
C ALA A 29 1.21 4.69 7.47
N LYS A 30 0.62 5.07 8.59
CA LYS A 30 1.01 4.56 9.91
C LYS A 30 0.24 3.32 10.34
N SER A 31 -0.68 2.85 9.54
CA SER A 31 -1.50 1.69 9.92
C SER A 31 -0.64 0.45 10.13
N ALA A 32 -0.94 -0.30 11.19
CA ALA A 32 -0.29 -1.57 11.45
C ALA A 32 -0.72 -2.65 10.46
N ASN A 33 -1.87 -2.47 9.81
CA ASN A 33 -2.34 -3.38 8.78
C ASN A 33 -1.75 -2.95 7.44
N SER A 34 -0.82 -3.76 6.91
CA SER A 34 -0.10 -3.42 5.69
C SER A 34 -1.00 -3.24 4.47
N TRP A 35 -2.18 -3.87 4.46
CA TRP A 35 -3.12 -3.72 3.36
C TRP A 35 -3.70 -2.31 3.27
N ILE A 36 -3.71 -1.56 4.36
CA ILE A 36 -4.28 -0.21 4.36
C ILE A 36 -3.41 0.77 3.57
N PRO A 37 -2.10 0.93 3.84
CA PRO A 37 -1.29 1.80 2.99
C PRO A 37 -1.19 1.28 1.56
N TYR A 38 -1.20 -0.05 1.36
CA TYR A 38 -1.24 -0.59 0.01
C TYR A 38 -2.52 -0.16 -0.72
N GLY A 39 -3.68 -0.28 -0.05
CA GLY A 39 -4.94 0.14 -0.65
C GLY A 39 -4.95 1.62 -0.99
N TYR A 40 -4.42 2.44 -0.11
CA TYR A 40 -4.30 3.86 -0.38
C TYR A 40 -3.42 4.13 -1.61
N ALA A 41 -2.29 3.44 -1.70
CA ALA A 41 -1.40 3.57 -2.86
C ALA A 41 -2.08 3.12 -4.15
N ALA A 42 -2.78 1.99 -4.11
CA ALA A 42 -3.36 1.40 -5.30
C ALA A 42 -4.60 2.14 -5.79
N TRP A 43 -5.45 2.60 -4.86
CA TRP A 43 -6.76 3.12 -5.21
C TRP A 43 -6.86 4.63 -5.18
N VAL A 44 -6.02 5.30 -4.39
CA VAL A 44 -6.06 6.75 -4.26
C VAL A 44 -4.93 7.41 -5.02
N ILE A 45 -3.69 7.05 -4.70
CA ILE A 45 -2.51 7.64 -5.34
C ILE A 45 -2.32 7.06 -6.73
N GLU A 46 -2.59 5.78 -6.89
CA GLU A 46 -2.37 5.03 -8.11
C GLU A 46 -0.89 5.01 -8.48
N GLY A 47 -0.05 4.82 -7.48
CA GLY A 47 1.39 4.80 -7.66
C GLY A 47 2.11 4.62 -6.34
N ARG A 48 3.32 5.13 -6.29
CA ARG A 48 4.19 4.98 -5.13
C ARG A 48 3.68 5.77 -3.93
N PHE A 49 3.78 5.15 -2.75
CA PHE A 49 3.40 5.78 -1.49
C PHE A 49 4.54 5.63 -0.48
N PRO A 50 5.58 6.48 -0.58
CA PRO A 50 6.78 6.30 0.25
C PRO A 50 6.51 6.28 1.74
N GLU A 51 5.57 7.10 2.21
CA GLU A 51 5.28 7.18 3.63
C GLU A 51 4.68 5.89 4.18
N GLY A 52 4.04 5.09 3.33
CA GLY A 52 3.43 3.83 3.75
C GLY A 52 4.31 2.62 3.53
N GLU A 53 5.47 2.78 2.93
CA GLU A 53 6.30 1.64 2.56
C GLU A 53 6.83 0.87 3.77
N ALA A 54 7.04 1.54 4.89
CA ALA A 54 7.47 0.85 6.10
C ALA A 54 6.43 -0.15 6.58
N SER A 55 5.16 0.22 6.54
CA SER A 55 4.08 -0.70 6.90
C SER A 55 3.89 -1.79 5.84
N ILE A 56 3.90 -1.40 4.57
CA ILE A 56 3.74 -2.35 3.46
C ILE A 56 4.81 -3.43 3.51
N SER A 57 6.04 -3.06 3.83
CA SER A 57 7.17 -3.98 3.82
C SER A 57 7.12 -5.02 4.94
N LYS A 58 6.23 -4.88 5.92
CA LYS A 58 6.11 -5.85 7.00
C LYS A 58 5.43 -7.15 6.58
N ASP A 59 4.70 -7.14 5.47
CA ASP A 59 4.01 -8.33 4.98
C ASP A 59 4.44 -8.58 3.54
N ARG A 60 5.04 -9.76 3.30
CA ARG A 60 5.59 -10.08 1.98
C ARG A 60 4.54 -10.13 0.89
N ARG A 61 3.33 -10.60 1.21
CA ARG A 61 2.28 -10.64 0.19
C ARG A 61 1.87 -9.25 -0.24
N VAL A 62 1.72 -8.36 0.72
CA VAL A 62 1.35 -6.97 0.45
C VAL A 62 2.46 -6.28 -0.32
N ALA A 63 3.72 -6.49 0.11
CA ALA A 63 4.88 -5.92 -0.57
C ALA A 63 4.96 -6.40 -2.02
N THR A 64 4.65 -7.67 -2.27
CA THR A 64 4.64 -8.23 -3.62
C THR A 64 3.64 -7.50 -4.51
N TYR A 65 2.41 -7.33 -4.02
CA TYR A 65 1.39 -6.62 -4.78
C TYR A 65 1.76 -5.15 -4.99
N TYR A 66 2.32 -4.53 -3.95
CA TYR A 66 2.76 -3.13 -4.06
C TYR A 66 3.81 -2.97 -5.15
N CYS A 67 4.81 -3.85 -5.18
CA CYS A 67 5.84 -3.81 -6.21
C CYS A 67 5.26 -4.02 -7.60
N GLN A 68 4.30 -4.94 -7.74
CA GLN A 68 3.71 -5.25 -9.03
C GLN A 68 2.75 -4.18 -9.52
N PHE A 69 1.87 -3.71 -8.65
CA PHE A 69 0.74 -2.90 -9.10
C PHE A 69 0.93 -1.41 -8.85
N CYS A 70 1.73 -1.04 -7.86
CA CYS A 70 1.96 0.37 -7.57
C CYS A 70 3.29 0.85 -8.13
N LEU A 71 4.36 0.08 -7.94
CA LEU A 71 5.67 0.44 -8.46
C LEU A 71 5.91 -0.09 -9.87
N LYS A 72 5.14 -1.08 -10.28
CA LYS A 72 5.21 -1.68 -11.61
C LYS A 72 6.59 -2.24 -11.94
N LEU A 73 7.18 -2.90 -10.95
CA LEU A 73 8.49 -3.51 -11.09
C LEU A 73 8.37 -4.92 -11.64
N ASN A 74 9.41 -5.36 -12.36
CA ASN A 74 9.51 -6.75 -12.76
C ASN A 74 9.93 -7.60 -11.55
N ALA A 75 9.97 -8.94 -11.72
CA ALA A 75 10.25 -9.86 -10.62
C ALA A 75 11.62 -9.59 -10.00
N ASN A 76 12.62 -9.34 -10.82
CA ASN A 76 13.98 -9.11 -10.33
C ASN A 76 14.08 -7.82 -9.52
N ASP A 77 13.52 -6.74 -10.03
CA ASP A 77 13.54 -5.46 -9.34
C ASP A 77 12.67 -5.49 -8.08
N SER A 78 11.58 -6.26 -8.10
CA SER A 78 10.76 -6.44 -6.91
C SER A 78 11.53 -7.15 -5.80
N ASP A 79 12.32 -8.17 -6.15
CA ASP A 79 13.15 -8.87 -5.18
C ASP A 79 14.19 -7.92 -4.56
N ILE A 80 14.82 -7.09 -5.39
CA ILE A 80 15.78 -6.10 -4.91
C ILE A 80 15.10 -5.13 -3.95
N TRP A 81 13.93 -4.63 -4.32
CA TRP A 81 13.17 -3.72 -3.46
C TRP A 81 12.85 -4.37 -2.11
N MET A 82 12.41 -5.63 -2.14
CA MET A 82 12.06 -6.34 -0.91
C MET A 82 13.26 -6.55 -0.01
N ILE A 83 14.40 -6.87 -0.58
CA ILE A 83 15.65 -7.01 0.20
C ILE A 83 16.03 -5.67 0.83
N HIS A 84 15.95 -4.61 0.06
CA HIS A 84 16.32 -3.27 0.51
C HIS A 84 15.43 -2.80 1.66
N HIS A 85 14.17 -3.21 1.66
CA HIS A 85 13.22 -2.82 2.69
C HIS A 85 13.06 -3.85 3.80
N ASN A 86 13.92 -4.88 3.83
CA ASN A 86 13.89 -5.92 4.86
C ASN A 86 12.55 -6.63 4.96
N VAL A 87 11.93 -6.89 3.83
CA VAL A 87 10.66 -7.61 3.78
C VAL A 87 10.90 -9.06 4.23
N PRO A 88 10.02 -9.61 5.09
CA PRO A 88 10.18 -11.02 5.52
C PRO A 88 10.23 -11.95 4.32
N THR A 89 11.09 -12.97 4.40
CA THR A 89 11.26 -13.92 3.31
C THR A 89 10.20 -14.99 3.28
N GLN A 90 9.45 -15.14 4.38
CA GLN A 90 8.41 -16.16 4.47
C GLN A 90 7.03 -15.51 4.50
N LEU A 91 6.10 -16.13 3.80
CA LEU A 91 4.70 -15.74 3.86
C LEU A 91 4.07 -16.26 5.14
N ARG A 92 3.15 -15.51 5.67
CA ARG A 92 2.47 -15.88 6.90
C ARG A 92 1.08 -16.34 6.64
#